data_d5bbf8c838492030a0bb2c72eb4e1e78
#
_entry.id   d5bbf8c838492030a0bb2c72eb4e1e78
#
_cell.length_a   1.000
_cell.length_b   1.000
_cell.length_c   1.000
_cell.angle_alpha   90.00
_cell.angle_beta   90.00
_cell.angle_gamma   90.00
#
_symmetry.space_group_name_H-M   'P 1'
#
loop_
_entity.id
_entity.type
_entity.pdbx_description
1 polymer ?
#
loop_
_entity_poly.entity_id
_entity_poly.type
_entity_poly.pdbx_seq_one_letter_code
_entity_poly.pdbx_strand_id
1 'polypeptide(L)'
;MVTKKMTIEKVDDQLQRIHDINLSYLLLAQQLIREDKFAAGFRLGLTEATIDTIKDLSLPQLIKLASTNQLICRLRVDSEIVIDNLTKDSRIEALQQIHTGIILSTDLLNSLSEQRINPS
;
A
#
# COMPACT_ATOMS: atom_id res chain seq x y z
N MET A 1 26.54 23.32 -15.71
CA MET A 1 25.49 22.88 -16.64
C MET A 1 25.32 21.36 -16.65
N VAL A 2 26.41 20.61 -16.74
CA VAL A 2 26.35 19.14 -16.72
C VAL A 2 25.70 18.63 -15.42
N THR A 3 26.03 19.23 -14.28
CA THR A 3 25.46 18.84 -12.99
C THR A 3 23.94 19.05 -12.92
N LYS A 4 23.43 20.16 -13.47
CA LYS A 4 22.01 20.48 -13.48
C LYS A 4 21.23 19.50 -14.36
N LYS A 5 21.78 19.11 -15.52
CA LYS A 5 21.18 18.12 -16.40
C LYS A 5 21.11 16.75 -15.74
N MET A 6 22.18 16.33 -15.07
CA MET A 6 22.21 15.06 -14.34
C MET A 6 21.22 15.03 -13.18
N THR A 7 21.00 16.16 -12.50
CA THR A 7 20.01 16.27 -11.41
C THR A 7 18.59 16.11 -11.93
N ILE A 8 18.27 16.72 -13.09
CA ILE A 8 16.96 16.59 -13.74
C ILE A 8 16.71 15.14 -14.15
N GLU A 9 17.69 14.48 -14.75
CA GLU A 9 17.60 13.08 -15.15
C GLU A 9 17.38 12.17 -13.95
N LYS A 10 18.02 12.44 -12.80
CA LYS A 10 17.78 11.70 -11.56
C LYS A 10 16.36 11.88 -11.04
N VAL A 11 15.84 13.09 -11.07
CA VAL A 11 14.47 13.38 -10.64
C VAL A 11 13.48 12.66 -11.54
N ASP A 12 13.67 12.72 -12.86
CA ASP A 12 12.81 12.02 -13.82
C ASP A 12 12.86 10.51 -13.61
N ASP A 13 14.03 9.94 -13.33
CA ASP A 13 14.19 8.53 -13.04
C ASP A 13 13.44 8.13 -11.75
N GLN A 14 13.54 8.93 -10.71
CA GLN A 14 12.84 8.71 -9.46
C GLN A 14 11.33 8.74 -9.65
N LEU A 15 10.83 9.72 -10.39
CA LEU A 15 9.39 9.85 -10.68
C LEU A 15 8.89 8.66 -11.50
N GLN A 16 9.69 8.18 -12.44
CA GLN A 16 9.33 7.00 -13.23
C GLN A 16 9.26 5.75 -12.35
N ARG A 17 10.18 5.59 -11.41
CA ARG A 17 10.16 4.46 -10.48
C ARG A 17 8.95 4.51 -9.56
N ILE A 18 8.60 5.69 -9.08
CA ILE A 18 7.39 5.89 -8.26
C ILE A 18 6.14 5.53 -9.07
N HIS A 19 6.07 6.02 -10.31
CA HIS A 19 4.97 5.70 -11.21
C HIS A 19 4.83 4.19 -11.42
N ASP A 20 5.92 3.50 -11.69
CA ASP A 20 5.93 2.06 -11.94
C ASP A 20 5.46 1.28 -10.72
N ILE A 21 5.90 1.66 -9.52
CA ILE A 21 5.45 1.03 -8.28
C ILE A 21 3.97 1.31 -8.03
N ASN A 22 3.53 2.55 -8.23
CA ASN A 22 2.12 2.92 -8.07
C ASN A 22 1.22 2.09 -8.98
N LEU A 23 1.60 1.98 -10.25
CA LEU A 23 0.82 1.23 -11.22
C LEU A 23 0.81 -0.26 -10.90
N SER A 24 1.96 -0.82 -10.55
CA SER A 24 2.07 -2.23 -10.16
C SER A 24 1.21 -2.54 -8.94
N TYR A 25 1.22 -1.66 -7.95
CA TYR A 25 0.39 -1.81 -6.76
C TYR A 25 -1.10 -1.81 -7.11
N LEU A 26 -1.54 -0.86 -7.94
CA LEU A 26 -2.94 -0.74 -8.32
C LEU A 26 -3.42 -1.94 -9.15
N LEU A 27 -2.58 -2.44 -10.04
CA LEU A 27 -2.91 -3.63 -10.83
C LEU A 27 -3.00 -4.88 -9.95
N LEU A 28 -2.08 -5.03 -9.01
CA LEU A 28 -2.14 -6.12 -8.04
C LEU A 28 -3.40 -6.01 -7.18
N ALA A 29 -3.72 -4.81 -6.70
CA ALA A 29 -4.91 -4.58 -5.89
C ALA A 29 -6.18 -5.00 -6.63
N GLN A 30 -6.32 -4.59 -7.90
CA GLN A 30 -7.47 -4.99 -8.71
C GLN A 30 -7.55 -6.50 -8.90
N GLN A 31 -6.42 -7.15 -9.14
CA GLN A 31 -6.37 -8.60 -9.31
C GLN A 31 -6.84 -9.31 -8.04
N LEU A 32 -6.31 -8.91 -6.89
CA LEU A 32 -6.69 -9.51 -5.61
C LEU A 32 -8.17 -9.29 -5.29
N ILE A 33 -8.68 -8.10 -5.59
CA ILE A 33 -10.10 -7.76 -5.36
C ILE A 33 -11.00 -8.64 -6.23
N ARG A 34 -10.63 -8.91 -7.48
CA ARG A 34 -11.40 -9.77 -8.37
C ARG A 34 -11.39 -11.22 -7.92
N GLU A 35 -10.28 -11.68 -7.37
CA GLU A 35 -10.15 -13.05 -6.87
C GLU A 35 -10.95 -13.28 -5.59
N ASP A 36 -10.80 -12.40 -4.62
CA ASP A 36 -11.49 -12.47 -3.33
C ASP A 36 -11.48 -11.08 -2.68
N LYS A 37 -12.60 -10.39 -2.75
CA LYS A 37 -12.77 -9.04 -2.24
C LYS A 37 -12.45 -8.94 -0.75
N PHE A 38 -12.92 -9.90 0.05
CA PHE A 38 -12.71 -9.91 1.49
C PHE A 38 -11.23 -10.12 1.84
N ALA A 39 -10.61 -11.12 1.23
CA ALA A 39 -9.19 -11.40 1.45
C ALA A 39 -8.31 -10.23 0.99
N ALA A 40 -8.68 -9.58 -0.12
CA ALA A 40 -7.97 -8.41 -0.62
C ALA A 40 -7.99 -7.27 0.40
N GLY A 41 -9.13 -7.00 1.00
CA GLY A 41 -9.26 -5.97 2.04
C GLY A 41 -8.32 -6.23 3.20
N PHE A 42 -8.25 -7.47 3.66
CA PHE A 42 -7.36 -7.88 4.74
C PHE A 42 -5.88 -7.72 4.34
N ARG A 43 -5.50 -8.24 3.17
CA ARG A 43 -4.10 -8.25 2.73
C ARG A 43 -3.59 -6.85 2.39
N LEU A 44 -4.43 -6.02 1.78
CA LEU A 44 -4.05 -4.67 1.37
C LEU A 44 -4.29 -3.64 2.47
N GLY A 45 -5.06 -3.97 3.49
CA GLY A 45 -5.43 -3.03 4.54
C GLY A 45 -6.35 -1.92 4.04
N LEU A 46 -7.27 -2.25 3.14
CA LEU A 46 -8.19 -1.28 2.55
C LEU A 46 -9.59 -1.46 3.08
N THR A 47 -10.32 -0.35 3.20
CA THR A 47 -11.74 -0.36 3.56
C THR A 47 -12.58 -0.85 2.38
N GLU A 48 -13.79 -1.30 2.67
CA GLU A 48 -14.72 -1.78 1.64
C GLU A 48 -15.02 -0.69 0.61
N ALA A 49 -15.21 0.55 1.06
CA ALA A 49 -15.46 1.69 0.18
C ALA A 49 -14.30 1.92 -0.81
N THR A 50 -13.07 1.86 -0.33
CA THR A 50 -11.89 2.02 -1.17
C THR A 50 -11.75 0.86 -2.16
N ILE A 51 -12.01 -0.36 -1.72
CA ILE A 51 -11.99 -1.56 -2.57
C ILE A 51 -12.99 -1.42 -3.71
N ASP A 52 -14.22 -0.99 -3.41
CA ASP A 52 -15.25 -0.83 -4.42
C ASP A 52 -14.87 0.24 -5.45
N THR A 53 -14.21 1.30 -5.01
CA THR A 53 -13.72 2.36 -5.90
C THR A 53 -12.62 1.83 -6.83
N ILE A 54 -11.62 1.14 -6.27
CA ILE A 54 -10.49 0.62 -7.06
C ILE A 54 -10.94 -0.45 -8.04
N LYS A 55 -11.89 -1.30 -7.62
CA LYS A 55 -12.42 -2.37 -8.45
C LYS A 55 -12.92 -1.87 -9.81
N ASP A 56 -13.56 -0.72 -9.83
CA ASP A 56 -14.24 -0.20 -11.00
C ASP A 56 -13.39 0.77 -11.84
N LEU A 57 -12.14 1.04 -11.43
CA LEU A 57 -11.26 1.92 -12.19
C LEU A 57 -10.83 1.27 -13.51
N SER A 58 -10.89 2.04 -14.59
CA SER A 58 -10.37 1.63 -15.88
C SER A 58 -8.85 1.71 -15.91
N LEU A 59 -8.22 1.08 -16.91
CA LEU A 59 -6.76 1.16 -17.05
C LEU A 59 -6.27 2.61 -17.21
N PRO A 60 -6.89 3.47 -18.05
CA PRO A 60 -6.49 4.87 -18.12
C PRO A 60 -6.62 5.60 -16.77
N GLN A 61 -7.63 5.29 -15.97
CA GLN A 61 -7.79 5.87 -14.64
C GLN A 61 -6.69 5.39 -13.69
N LEU A 62 -6.33 4.12 -13.74
CA LEU A 62 -5.21 3.60 -12.96
C LEU A 62 -3.89 4.26 -13.33
N ILE A 63 -3.63 4.44 -14.61
CA ILE A 63 -2.43 5.11 -15.10
C ILE A 63 -2.40 6.56 -14.61
N LYS A 64 -3.54 7.25 -14.69
CA LYS A 64 -3.65 8.62 -14.20
C LYS A 64 -3.36 8.72 -12.71
N LEU A 65 -3.93 7.81 -11.92
CA LEU A 65 -3.70 7.77 -10.47
C LEU A 65 -2.24 7.43 -10.15
N ALA A 66 -1.64 6.52 -10.91
CA ALA A 66 -0.23 6.15 -10.74
C ALA A 66 0.74 7.28 -11.09
N SER A 67 0.29 8.22 -11.92
CA SER A 67 1.13 9.32 -12.44
C SER A 67 1.23 10.50 -11.48
N THR A 68 0.75 10.36 -10.26
CA THR A 68 1.03 11.34 -9.20
C THR A 68 2.53 11.28 -8.88
N ASN A 69 3.13 12.39 -8.53
CA ASN A 69 4.55 12.44 -8.21
C ASN A 69 4.86 11.96 -6.79
N GLN A 70 3.92 11.20 -6.21
CA GLN A 70 4.01 10.67 -4.85
C GLN A 70 3.73 9.17 -4.85
N LEU A 71 4.36 8.46 -3.95
CA LEU A 71 4.04 7.05 -3.73
C LEU A 71 2.66 6.95 -3.08
N ILE A 72 1.71 6.28 -3.73
CA ILE A 72 0.32 6.21 -3.24
C ILE A 72 0.10 5.12 -2.19
N CYS A 73 0.95 4.10 -2.16
CA CYS A 73 0.93 3.11 -1.08
C CYS A 73 1.87 3.56 0.04
N ARG A 74 1.50 3.29 1.28
CA ARG A 74 2.32 3.69 2.42
C ARG A 74 2.76 2.46 3.22
N LEU A 75 3.88 2.61 3.91
CA LEU A 75 4.38 1.59 4.82
C LEU A 75 3.39 1.45 5.99
N ARG A 76 2.77 0.28 6.10
CA ARG A 76 1.79 -0.01 7.15
C ARG A 76 2.47 -0.31 8.49
N VAL A 77 3.73 -0.68 8.42
CA VAL A 77 4.56 -1.01 9.59
C VAL A 77 5.46 0.18 9.85
N ASP A 78 4.93 1.23 10.47
CA ASP A 78 5.63 2.50 10.70
C ASP A 78 6.18 2.63 12.13
N SER A 79 5.97 1.64 12.98
CA SER A 79 6.51 1.59 14.34
C SER A 79 7.84 0.84 14.35
N GLU A 80 8.86 1.45 14.96
CA GLU A 80 10.17 0.80 15.11
C GLU A 80 10.06 -0.51 15.89
N ILE A 81 9.18 -0.56 16.88
CA ILE A 81 8.96 -1.76 17.69
C ILE A 81 8.39 -2.88 16.84
N VAL A 82 7.40 -2.57 15.99
CA VAL A 82 6.77 -3.55 15.11
C VAL A 82 7.77 -4.04 14.06
N ILE A 83 8.53 -3.13 13.46
CA ILE A 83 9.56 -3.50 12.47
C ILE A 83 10.59 -4.41 13.10
N ASP A 84 11.06 -4.08 14.29
CA ASP A 84 12.04 -4.90 15.02
C ASP A 84 11.50 -6.31 15.30
N ASN A 85 10.25 -6.41 15.76
CA ASN A 85 9.61 -7.70 16.04
C ASN A 85 9.44 -8.54 14.77
N LEU A 86 9.08 -7.91 13.64
CA LEU A 86 8.85 -8.61 12.37
C LEU A 86 10.14 -9.04 11.69
N THR A 87 11.25 -8.38 11.99
CA THR A 87 12.55 -8.67 11.37
C THR A 87 13.44 -9.60 12.20
N LYS A 88 13.06 -9.90 13.45
CA LYS A 88 13.80 -10.86 14.27
C LYS A 88 13.60 -12.27 13.76
N ASP A 89 14.66 -13.06 13.80
CA ASP A 89 14.61 -14.47 13.47
C ASP A 89 13.66 -15.19 14.43
N SER A 90 12.64 -15.83 13.87
CA SER A 90 11.70 -16.63 14.63
C SER A 90 11.90 -18.11 14.31
N ARG A 91 11.83 -18.95 15.35
CA ARG A 91 11.94 -20.40 15.19
C ARG A 91 10.73 -20.97 14.43
N ILE A 92 9.62 -20.24 14.40
CA ILE A 92 8.37 -20.69 13.75
C ILE A 92 7.90 -19.61 12.79
N GLU A 93 8.32 -19.73 11.55
CA GLU A 93 8.00 -18.79 10.49
C GLU A 93 6.49 -18.65 10.26
N ALA A 94 5.76 -19.77 10.30
CA ALA A 94 4.31 -19.74 10.14
C ALA A 94 3.62 -18.92 11.23
N LEU A 95 4.08 -19.02 12.47
CA LEU A 95 3.55 -18.25 13.59
C LEU A 95 3.85 -16.76 13.41
N GLN A 96 5.01 -16.43 12.88
CA GLN A 96 5.39 -15.05 12.59
C GLN A 96 4.47 -14.42 11.54
N GLN A 97 4.11 -15.15 10.50
CA GLN A 97 3.18 -14.69 9.47
C GLN A 97 1.79 -14.43 10.04
N ILE A 98 1.31 -15.31 10.90
CA ILE A 98 0.02 -15.12 11.58
C ILE A 98 0.06 -13.87 12.47
N HIS A 99 1.15 -13.69 13.22
CA HIS A 99 1.34 -12.54 14.09
C HIS A 99 1.35 -11.22 13.28
N THR A 100 2.03 -11.21 12.15
CA THR A 100 2.05 -10.06 11.24
C THR A 100 0.64 -9.70 10.77
N GLY A 101 -0.14 -10.71 10.36
CA GLY A 101 -1.53 -10.52 9.94
C GLY A 101 -2.39 -9.90 11.04
N ILE A 102 -2.23 -10.35 12.27
CA ILE A 102 -2.96 -9.82 13.43
C ILE A 102 -2.59 -8.36 13.68
N ILE A 103 -1.31 -8.02 13.68
CA ILE A 103 -0.83 -6.66 13.92
C ILE A 103 -1.41 -5.69 12.87
N LEU A 104 -1.33 -6.05 11.60
CA LEU A 104 -1.82 -5.20 10.51
C LEU A 104 -3.33 -5.08 10.51
N SER A 105 -4.05 -6.15 10.88
CA SER A 105 -5.51 -6.12 11.01
C SER A 105 -5.96 -5.24 12.16
N THR A 106 -5.25 -5.25 13.28
CA THR A 106 -5.53 -4.38 14.42
C THR A 106 -5.36 -2.92 14.03
N ASP A 107 -4.32 -2.59 13.28
CA ASP A 107 -4.09 -1.25 12.76
C ASP A 107 -5.25 -0.77 11.88
N LEU A 108 -5.75 -1.63 11.00
CA LEU A 108 -6.90 -1.32 10.15
C LEU A 108 -8.16 -1.07 10.99
N LEU A 109 -8.43 -1.92 11.98
CA LEU A 109 -9.59 -1.78 12.86
C LEU A 109 -9.53 -0.48 13.66
N ASN A 110 -8.35 -0.09 14.13
CA ASN A 110 -8.16 1.19 14.82
C ASN A 110 -8.47 2.38 13.90
N SER A 111 -8.03 2.31 12.65
CA SER A 111 -8.33 3.34 11.66
C SER A 111 -9.83 3.47 11.41
N LEU A 112 -10.55 2.36 11.32
CA LEU A 112 -12.01 2.36 11.14
C LEU A 112 -12.73 2.92 12.35
N SER A 113 -12.26 2.60 13.56
CA SER A 113 -12.82 3.14 14.80
C SER A 113 -12.65 4.66 14.88
N GLU A 114 -11.51 5.18 14.50
CA GLU A 114 -11.25 6.63 14.45
C GLU A 114 -12.20 7.33 13.48
N GLN A 115 -12.48 6.74 12.33
CA GLN A 115 -13.43 7.28 11.35
C GLN A 115 -14.87 7.34 11.90
N ARG A 116 -15.24 6.37 12.74
CA ARG A 116 -16.56 6.35 13.37
C ARG A 116 -16.70 7.41 14.48
N ILE A 117 -15.61 7.68 15.20
CA ILE A 117 -15.62 8.63 16.33
C ILE A 117 -15.66 10.07 15.83
N ASN A 118 -15.15 10.36 14.65
CA ASN A 118 -15.12 11.68 14.04
C ASN A 118 -15.99 11.75 12.76
N PRO A 119 -17.33 11.62 12.87
CA PRO A 119 -18.21 11.81 11.73
C PRO A 119 -18.33 13.32 11.47
N SER A 120 -17.60 13.82 10.57
CA SER A 120 -17.72 15.23 10.18
C SER A 120 -18.63 15.36 8.99
#